data_77d5d8efe75703fcfe1dc565c6d91b8a
#
_entry.id   77d5d8efe75703fcfe1dc565c6d91b8a
#
_cell.length_a   1.000
_cell.length_b   1.000
_cell.length_c   1.000
_cell.angle_alpha   90.00
_cell.angle_beta   90.00
_cell.angle_gamma   90.00
#
_symmetry.space_group_name_H-M   'P 1'
#
loop_
_entity.id
_entity.type
_entity.pdbx_description
1 polymer ?
#
loop_
_entity_poly.entity_id
_entity_poly.type
_entity_poly.pdbx_seq_one_letter_code
_entity_poly.pdbx_strand_id
1 'polypeptide(L)'
;MPPPSGTPAARRKTSTEKAMFDKQTYIARRKALHAKLSGGLVLLPGNDESPANSPGNTFRFRQDSTFLYFFGLNRPGCSGLLDLDSGEDVLFGDDPTLEDIIWTGPQPSLAELAGEVGVEKTQSAAHLQKRIEAAVAKGRRILFLPPYRGETRSTMSRLLGIRADRLASYASAELARAVVALREVKEPAEIEEIERACETAGKMHRLAMRMCRPGITEREIAGAIEGVALQHGAGVSFPSIVTQHGETLHNHDYDHVLQSGRLMLIDAGAETAMNYCSDFTRTFPVNGRFTGRQKDVYDIVLAANDRTFELAGPDTFYYRMHNEASMVIAEGLKSLGLMRGNMQDAVGVGAQALFMPHGLGHQMGLDVHDMENIGEKYVGYDEETLRSSTPGLSSLRMGKRLKEGFVITVEPGIYFIPALIAKWEREGLGGGFIDFEKVREYLDFGGIRIEDDMLITYYGNRMLGGNRPPVTTAGIEAYMNGG
;
A
#
# COMPACT_ATOMS: atom_id res chain seq x y z
N MET A 1 -15.15 -48.86 42.64
CA MET A 1 -15.43 -48.58 41.23
C MET A 1 -14.46 -47.52 40.77
N PRO A 2 -13.62 -47.76 39.77
CA PRO A 2 -12.75 -46.70 39.17
C PRO A 2 -13.56 -45.81 38.24
N PRO A 3 -13.18 -44.51 38.09
CA PRO A 3 -13.87 -43.59 37.19
C PRO A 3 -13.56 -43.91 35.71
N PRO A 4 -14.44 -43.57 34.76
CA PRO A 4 -14.29 -43.89 33.36
C PRO A 4 -13.16 -43.10 32.71
N SER A 5 -12.36 -43.80 31.93
CA SER A 5 -11.31 -43.26 31.06
C SER A 5 -11.92 -42.37 29.97
N GLY A 6 -11.84 -41.08 30.16
CA GLY A 6 -12.17 -40.10 29.13
C GLY A 6 -11.05 -40.08 28.04
N THR A 7 -11.40 -40.43 26.83
CA THR A 7 -10.58 -40.25 25.62
C THR A 7 -10.22 -38.76 25.52
N PRO A 8 -8.94 -38.40 25.29
CA PRO A 8 -8.61 -37.00 25.08
C PRO A 8 -9.26 -36.52 23.80
N ALA A 9 -10.11 -35.49 23.93
CA ALA A 9 -10.68 -34.78 22.81
C ALA A 9 -9.56 -34.37 21.85
N ALA A 10 -9.63 -34.79 20.60
CA ALA A 10 -8.74 -34.36 19.55
C ALA A 10 -8.76 -32.83 19.54
N ARG A 11 -7.63 -32.21 19.89
CA ARG A 11 -7.41 -30.78 19.65
C ARG A 11 -7.70 -30.54 18.18
N ARG A 12 -8.77 -29.78 17.89
CA ARG A 12 -8.93 -29.16 16.59
C ARG A 12 -7.63 -28.39 16.34
N LYS A 13 -6.84 -28.81 15.34
CA LYS A 13 -5.80 -27.96 14.76
C LYS A 13 -6.54 -26.73 14.26
N THR A 14 -6.46 -25.63 14.99
CA THR A 14 -6.66 -24.31 14.43
C THR A 14 -5.70 -24.26 13.25
N SER A 15 -6.20 -23.95 12.06
CA SER A 15 -5.36 -23.69 10.91
C SER A 15 -4.44 -22.53 11.30
N THR A 16 -3.21 -22.84 11.69
CA THR A 16 -2.15 -21.85 11.73
C THR A 16 -2.02 -21.37 10.29
N GLU A 17 -2.45 -20.13 10.03
CA GLU A 17 -2.14 -19.47 8.77
C GLU A 17 -0.66 -19.67 8.50
N LYS A 18 -0.32 -20.14 7.30
CA LYS A 18 1.08 -20.30 6.91
C LYS A 18 1.74 -18.94 7.02
N ALA A 19 2.78 -18.82 7.84
CA ALA A 19 3.54 -17.58 7.99
C ALA A 19 4.47 -17.31 6.79
N MET A 20 4.52 -18.21 5.78
CA MET A 20 5.32 -18.08 4.56
C MET A 20 4.82 -19.01 3.46
N PHE A 21 5.21 -18.71 2.22
CA PHE A 21 4.97 -19.57 1.06
C PHE A 21 5.81 -20.84 1.11
N ASP A 22 5.53 -21.76 0.18
CA ASP A 22 6.41 -22.93 -0.02
C ASP A 22 7.81 -22.47 -0.41
N LYS A 23 8.83 -23.18 0.08
CA LYS A 23 10.24 -22.84 -0.17
C LYS A 23 10.60 -22.74 -1.65
N GLN A 24 9.91 -23.49 -2.52
CA GLN A 24 10.14 -23.43 -3.97
C GLN A 24 9.82 -22.06 -4.55
N THR A 25 8.85 -21.34 -3.98
CA THR A 25 8.55 -19.95 -4.34
C THR A 25 9.77 -19.05 -4.16
N TYR A 26 10.41 -19.11 -3.00
CA TYR A 26 11.58 -18.27 -2.71
C TYR A 26 12.81 -18.67 -3.54
N ILE A 27 13.02 -19.98 -3.76
CA ILE A 27 14.07 -20.48 -4.65
C ILE A 27 13.86 -19.97 -6.07
N ALA A 28 12.63 -20.06 -6.61
CA ALA A 28 12.30 -19.61 -7.94
C ALA A 28 12.48 -18.08 -8.10
N ARG A 29 12.07 -17.30 -7.11
CA ARG A 29 12.23 -15.83 -7.10
C ARG A 29 13.72 -15.41 -7.11
N ARG A 30 14.55 -16.00 -6.26
CA ARG A 30 15.99 -15.74 -6.27
C ARG A 30 16.65 -16.17 -7.58
N LYS A 31 16.30 -17.35 -8.11
CA LYS A 31 16.77 -17.80 -9.43
C LYS A 31 16.38 -16.85 -10.56
N ALA A 32 15.15 -16.33 -10.51
CA ALA A 32 14.69 -15.35 -11.49
C ALA A 32 15.45 -14.01 -11.37
N LEU A 33 15.82 -13.59 -10.16
CA LEU A 33 16.65 -12.40 -9.95
C LEU A 33 18.08 -12.62 -10.47
N HIS A 34 18.69 -13.77 -10.19
CA HIS A 34 20.00 -14.15 -10.77
C HIS A 34 19.98 -14.07 -12.31
N ALA A 35 18.91 -14.53 -12.95
CA ALA A 35 18.80 -14.53 -14.40
C ALA A 35 18.65 -13.13 -15.02
N LYS A 36 18.24 -12.13 -14.24
CA LYS A 36 18.03 -10.75 -14.71
C LYS A 36 19.25 -9.84 -14.53
N LEU A 37 20.28 -10.28 -13.80
CA LEU A 37 21.42 -9.47 -13.42
C LEU A 37 22.74 -10.06 -13.91
N SER A 38 23.73 -9.21 -14.09
CA SER A 38 25.05 -9.60 -14.59
C SER A 38 26.14 -9.34 -13.56
N GLY A 39 26.64 -10.40 -12.90
CA GLY A 39 27.83 -10.40 -12.04
C GLY A 39 27.77 -9.46 -10.82
N GLY A 40 28.59 -9.78 -9.82
CA GLY A 40 28.66 -9.03 -8.55
C GLY A 40 27.87 -9.66 -7.42
N LEU A 41 27.64 -8.90 -6.37
CA LEU A 41 26.86 -9.30 -5.19
C LEU A 41 25.60 -8.47 -5.07
N VAL A 42 24.43 -9.10 -4.89
CA VAL A 42 23.21 -8.41 -4.51
C VAL A 42 23.06 -8.44 -3.01
N LEU A 43 23.07 -7.29 -2.38
CA LEU A 43 22.83 -7.12 -0.95
C LEU A 43 21.38 -6.72 -0.69
N LEU A 44 20.64 -7.57 0.00
CA LEU A 44 19.25 -7.38 0.43
C LEU A 44 19.22 -7.34 1.96
N PRO A 45 19.39 -6.17 2.59
CA PRO A 45 19.29 -6.05 4.03
C PRO A 45 17.85 -6.23 4.47
N GLY A 46 17.62 -7.01 5.52
CA GLY A 46 16.39 -6.95 6.28
C GLY A 46 16.37 -5.75 7.23
N ASN A 47 15.22 -5.52 7.83
CA ASN A 47 15.06 -4.51 8.86
C ASN A 47 15.51 -5.03 10.23
N ASP A 48 15.93 -4.10 11.09
CA ASP A 48 16.06 -4.30 12.52
C ASP A 48 14.84 -3.76 13.26
N GLU A 49 14.72 -4.09 14.55
CA GLU A 49 13.74 -3.46 15.43
C GLU A 49 13.99 -1.96 15.53
N SER A 50 12.91 -1.18 15.60
CA SER A 50 12.96 0.27 15.71
C SER A 50 12.49 0.71 17.09
N PRO A 51 13.33 1.38 17.90
CA PRO A 51 12.94 1.86 19.23
C PRO A 51 11.81 2.90 19.14
N ALA A 52 10.79 2.75 20.00
CA ALA A 52 9.74 3.76 20.16
C ALA A 52 10.21 4.90 21.08
N ASN A 53 10.75 4.55 22.25
CA ASN A 53 11.25 5.52 23.24
C ASN A 53 12.42 5.01 24.09
N SER A 54 12.76 3.73 23.98
CA SER A 54 13.93 3.12 24.62
C SER A 54 14.33 1.85 23.84
N PRO A 55 15.58 1.36 23.96
CA PRO A 55 16.04 0.18 23.23
C PRO A 55 15.19 -1.09 23.44
N GLY A 56 14.60 -1.25 24.63
CA GLY A 56 13.76 -2.41 24.96
C GLY A 56 12.26 -2.21 24.69
N ASN A 57 11.84 -1.02 24.25
CA ASN A 57 10.45 -0.72 23.88
C ASN A 57 10.39 -0.33 22.41
N THR A 58 10.17 -1.33 21.55
CA THR A 58 10.20 -1.18 20.11
C THR A 58 8.78 -1.01 19.53
N PHE A 59 8.69 -0.34 18.38
CA PHE A 59 7.53 -0.45 17.52
C PHE A 59 7.33 -1.91 17.10
N ARG A 60 6.11 -2.26 16.68
CA ARG A 60 5.86 -3.55 16.06
C ARG A 60 6.84 -3.77 14.92
N PHE A 61 7.52 -4.92 14.91
CA PHE A 61 8.45 -5.25 13.86
C PHE A 61 7.74 -5.44 12.52
N ARG A 62 8.30 -4.85 11.48
CA ARG A 62 7.90 -5.02 10.09
C ARG A 62 9.15 -5.18 9.23
N GLN A 63 9.26 -6.31 8.56
CA GLN A 63 10.39 -6.63 7.71
C GLN A 63 10.39 -5.82 6.41
N ASP A 64 11.55 -5.63 5.79
CA ASP A 64 11.69 -5.06 4.45
C ASP A 64 10.97 -5.95 3.41
N SER A 65 10.16 -5.34 2.57
CA SER A 65 9.30 -6.07 1.64
C SER A 65 10.08 -6.74 0.52
N THR A 66 11.23 -6.20 0.10
CA THR A 66 12.09 -6.87 -0.87
C THR A 66 12.79 -8.07 -0.25
N PHE A 67 13.23 -7.96 1.01
CA PHE A 67 13.76 -9.09 1.75
C PHE A 67 12.69 -10.18 1.95
N LEU A 68 11.46 -9.82 2.33
CA LEU A 68 10.34 -10.75 2.43
C LEU A 68 10.05 -11.46 1.10
N TYR A 69 10.05 -10.74 0.00
CA TYR A 69 9.79 -11.32 -1.31
C TYR A 69 10.78 -12.42 -1.68
N PHE A 70 12.07 -12.22 -1.39
CA PHE A 70 13.13 -13.18 -1.76
C PHE A 70 13.45 -14.20 -0.69
N PHE A 71 13.21 -13.91 0.59
CA PHE A 71 13.60 -14.78 1.71
C PHE A 71 12.43 -15.20 2.61
N GLY A 72 11.27 -14.56 2.55
CA GLY A 72 10.08 -14.95 3.31
C GLY A 72 10.16 -14.81 4.83
N LEU A 73 11.27 -14.34 5.39
CA LEU A 73 11.52 -14.34 6.82
C LEU A 73 11.14 -13.00 7.47
N ASN A 74 10.11 -13.01 8.31
CA ASN A 74 9.70 -11.83 9.09
C ASN A 74 10.43 -11.82 10.46
N ARG A 75 11.77 -11.73 10.43
CA ARG A 75 12.65 -11.73 11.59
C ARG A 75 13.65 -10.57 11.51
N PRO A 76 13.88 -9.80 12.59
CA PRO A 76 14.88 -8.74 12.63
C PRO A 76 16.30 -9.31 12.54
N GLY A 77 17.27 -8.45 12.18
CA GLY A 77 18.69 -8.77 12.19
C GLY A 77 19.17 -9.70 11.07
N CYS A 78 18.32 -9.99 10.07
CA CYS A 78 18.69 -10.83 8.94
C CYS A 78 19.12 -9.99 7.73
N SER A 79 20.00 -10.53 6.90
CA SER A 79 20.37 -9.98 5.59
C SER A 79 20.61 -11.09 4.58
N GLY A 80 20.18 -10.88 3.34
CA GLY A 80 20.43 -11.78 2.22
C GLY A 80 21.57 -11.28 1.33
N LEU A 81 22.41 -12.18 0.86
CA LEU A 81 23.44 -11.89 -0.13
C LEU A 81 23.36 -12.93 -1.24
N LEU A 82 23.15 -12.47 -2.49
CA LEU A 82 23.17 -13.34 -3.66
C LEU A 82 24.48 -13.07 -4.43
N ASP A 83 25.28 -14.09 -4.60
CA ASP A 83 26.52 -14.02 -5.37
C ASP A 83 26.25 -14.45 -6.82
N LEU A 84 26.12 -13.45 -7.69
CA LEU A 84 25.76 -13.65 -9.11
C LEU A 84 26.86 -14.37 -9.92
N ASP A 85 28.10 -14.35 -9.45
CA ASP A 85 29.21 -14.99 -10.15
C ASP A 85 29.31 -16.48 -9.83
N SER A 86 29.00 -16.87 -8.59
CA SER A 86 29.04 -18.28 -8.14
C SER A 86 27.67 -18.95 -8.12
N GLY A 87 26.58 -18.18 -8.16
CA GLY A 87 25.22 -18.69 -7.99
C GLY A 87 24.87 -19.02 -6.54
N GLU A 88 25.68 -18.58 -5.57
CA GLU A 88 25.49 -18.88 -4.15
C GLU A 88 24.57 -17.84 -3.48
N ASP A 89 23.55 -18.32 -2.75
CA ASP A 89 22.72 -17.50 -1.86
C ASP A 89 23.15 -17.75 -0.41
N VAL A 90 23.33 -16.67 0.36
CA VAL A 90 23.73 -16.72 1.77
C VAL A 90 22.76 -15.90 2.61
N LEU A 91 22.27 -16.51 3.69
CA LEU A 91 21.49 -15.81 4.72
C LEU A 91 22.42 -15.47 5.90
N PHE A 92 22.47 -14.19 6.27
CA PHE A 92 23.20 -13.70 7.43
C PHE A 92 22.23 -13.37 8.56
N GLY A 93 22.63 -13.69 9.78
CA GLY A 93 21.90 -13.44 11.02
C GLY A 93 22.55 -14.22 12.15
N ASP A 94 22.02 -14.07 13.35
CA ASP A 94 22.54 -14.78 14.51
C ASP A 94 21.47 -15.70 15.10
N ASP A 95 21.88 -16.82 15.69
CA ASP A 95 20.98 -17.71 16.42
C ASP A 95 20.48 -17.02 17.71
N PRO A 96 19.28 -17.35 18.19
CA PRO A 96 18.78 -16.82 19.45
C PRO A 96 19.70 -17.21 20.60
N THR A 97 20.03 -16.22 21.44
CA THR A 97 20.77 -16.44 22.68
C THR A 97 19.86 -17.02 23.76
N LEU A 98 20.47 -17.52 24.87
CA LEU A 98 19.67 -17.93 26.03
C LEU A 98 18.83 -16.77 26.58
N GLU A 99 19.35 -15.54 26.54
CA GLU A 99 18.64 -14.34 26.97
C GLU A 99 17.41 -14.10 26.10
N ASP A 100 17.55 -14.17 24.75
CA ASP A 100 16.43 -14.06 23.82
C ASP A 100 15.34 -15.10 24.10
N ILE A 101 15.75 -16.35 24.35
CA ILE A 101 14.80 -17.44 24.68
C ILE A 101 14.06 -17.17 26.00
N ILE A 102 14.75 -16.61 27.00
CA ILE A 102 14.12 -16.26 28.28
C ILE A 102 13.07 -15.16 28.09
N TRP A 103 13.35 -14.14 27.27
CA TRP A 103 12.46 -13.00 27.10
C TRP A 103 11.35 -13.23 26.08
N THR A 104 11.63 -13.95 24.99
CA THR A 104 10.72 -14.07 23.84
C THR A 104 10.25 -15.50 23.56
N GLY A 105 10.71 -16.48 24.33
CA GLY A 105 10.42 -17.89 24.12
C GLY A 105 11.35 -18.57 23.09
N PRO A 106 11.22 -19.90 22.93
CA PRO A 106 12.03 -20.65 21.96
C PRO A 106 11.81 -20.15 20.53
N GLN A 107 12.89 -19.93 19.81
CA GLN A 107 12.89 -19.51 18.41
C GLN A 107 13.73 -20.49 17.58
N PRO A 108 13.41 -20.68 16.28
CA PRO A 108 14.21 -21.50 15.40
C PRO A 108 15.60 -20.88 15.17
N SER A 109 16.59 -21.73 14.95
CA SER A 109 17.93 -21.33 14.54
C SER A 109 17.92 -20.72 13.13
N LEU A 110 18.98 -19.97 12.80
CA LEU A 110 19.13 -19.40 11.44
C LEU A 110 19.18 -20.50 10.37
N ALA A 111 19.81 -21.65 10.69
CA ALA A 111 19.90 -22.77 9.76
C ALA A 111 18.54 -23.43 9.50
N GLU A 112 17.68 -23.57 10.52
CA GLU A 112 16.30 -24.05 10.33
C GLU A 112 15.49 -23.10 9.44
N LEU A 113 15.53 -21.80 9.72
CA LEU A 113 14.85 -20.79 8.90
C LEU A 113 15.37 -20.77 7.46
N ALA A 114 16.67 -20.86 7.26
CA ALA A 114 17.27 -20.94 5.93
C ALA A 114 16.76 -22.16 5.14
N GLY A 115 16.64 -23.32 5.82
CA GLY A 115 16.09 -24.54 5.23
C GLY A 115 14.63 -24.41 4.77
N GLU A 116 13.81 -23.66 5.52
CA GLU A 116 12.40 -23.39 5.17
C GLU A 116 12.25 -22.55 3.91
N VAL A 117 13.22 -21.69 3.61
CA VAL A 117 13.21 -20.82 2.42
C VAL A 117 14.21 -21.26 1.33
N GLY A 118 14.80 -22.43 1.50
CA GLY A 118 15.70 -23.05 0.51
C GLY A 118 17.02 -22.30 0.31
N VAL A 119 17.60 -21.79 1.40
CA VAL A 119 18.98 -21.27 1.44
C VAL A 119 19.86 -22.30 2.12
N GLU A 120 20.91 -22.73 1.44
CA GLU A 120 21.81 -23.78 1.95
C GLU A 120 22.91 -23.24 2.88
N LYS A 121 23.26 -21.95 2.72
CA LYS A 121 24.36 -21.33 3.47
C LYS A 121 23.88 -20.27 4.42
N THR A 122 24.29 -20.39 5.67
CA THR A 122 24.10 -19.37 6.70
C THR A 122 25.44 -18.90 7.25
N GLN A 123 25.52 -17.67 7.66
CA GLN A 123 26.65 -17.08 8.37
C GLN A 123 26.15 -16.11 9.43
N SER A 124 26.95 -15.92 10.50
CA SER A 124 26.60 -14.90 11.50
C SER A 124 26.61 -13.48 10.89
N ALA A 125 25.81 -12.58 11.44
CA ALA A 125 25.71 -11.19 10.99
C ALA A 125 27.08 -10.50 10.92
N ALA A 126 27.99 -10.80 11.85
CA ALA A 126 29.35 -10.26 11.88
C ALA A 126 30.21 -10.63 10.65
N HIS A 127 29.88 -11.72 9.95
CA HIS A 127 30.62 -12.12 8.75
C HIS A 127 30.21 -11.34 7.49
N LEU A 128 29.05 -10.67 7.47
CA LEU A 128 28.61 -9.89 6.33
C LEU A 128 29.60 -8.79 5.97
N GLN A 129 30.11 -8.05 6.96
CA GLN A 129 31.12 -7.01 6.77
C GLN A 129 32.35 -7.55 6.03
N LYS A 130 32.92 -8.65 6.51
CA LYS A 130 34.11 -9.29 5.90
C LYS A 130 33.84 -9.76 4.48
N ARG A 131 32.62 -10.28 4.21
CA ARG A 131 32.24 -10.73 2.86
C ARG A 131 32.16 -9.56 1.88
N ILE A 132 31.58 -8.44 2.30
CA ILE A 132 31.50 -7.21 1.49
C ILE A 132 32.91 -6.63 1.24
N GLU A 133 33.73 -6.49 2.29
CA GLU A 133 35.10 -5.98 2.18
C GLU A 133 35.95 -6.83 1.22
N ALA A 134 35.85 -8.15 1.32
CA ALA A 134 36.56 -9.06 0.42
C ALA A 134 36.09 -8.93 -1.05
N ALA A 135 34.83 -8.66 -1.29
CA ALA A 135 34.30 -8.43 -2.62
C ALA A 135 34.77 -7.09 -3.20
N VAL A 136 34.72 -6.03 -2.40
CA VAL A 136 35.19 -4.69 -2.78
C VAL A 136 36.70 -4.72 -3.10
N ALA A 137 37.51 -5.41 -2.27
CA ALA A 137 38.95 -5.56 -2.48
C ALA A 137 39.30 -6.29 -3.81
N LYS A 138 38.37 -7.13 -4.30
CA LYS A 138 38.47 -7.80 -5.61
C LYS A 138 37.86 -7.01 -6.77
N GLY A 139 37.41 -5.78 -6.52
CA GLY A 139 36.77 -4.94 -7.54
C GLY A 139 35.39 -5.44 -7.97
N ARG A 140 34.73 -6.30 -7.17
CA ARG A 140 33.37 -6.77 -7.47
C ARG A 140 32.32 -5.70 -7.18
N ARG A 141 31.31 -5.62 -8.01
CA ARG A 141 30.15 -4.71 -7.80
C ARG A 141 29.31 -5.20 -6.62
N ILE A 142 28.82 -4.25 -5.82
CA ILE A 142 27.78 -4.50 -4.81
C ILE A 142 26.52 -3.81 -5.28
N LEU A 143 25.48 -4.57 -5.58
CA LEU A 143 24.18 -4.11 -6.02
C LEU A 143 23.25 -4.04 -4.81
N PHE A 144 22.60 -2.87 -4.61
CA PHE A 144 21.66 -2.67 -3.52
C PHE A 144 20.57 -1.67 -3.93
N LEU A 145 19.44 -1.71 -3.22
CA LEU A 145 18.32 -0.76 -3.38
C LEU A 145 18.49 0.44 -2.44
N PRO A 146 17.86 1.60 -2.74
CA PRO A 146 17.94 2.76 -1.87
C PRO A 146 17.33 2.46 -0.49
N PRO A 147 18.10 2.55 0.61
CA PRO A 147 17.56 2.28 1.94
C PRO A 147 16.69 3.46 2.40
N TYR A 148 15.50 3.19 2.94
CA TYR A 148 14.56 4.20 3.42
C TYR A 148 14.55 4.36 4.94
N ARG A 149 14.87 3.30 5.74
CA ARG A 149 14.94 3.37 7.19
C ARG A 149 16.30 3.95 7.67
N GLY A 150 16.26 4.71 8.76
CA GLY A 150 17.45 5.31 9.36
C GLY A 150 18.50 4.27 9.81
N GLU A 151 18.04 3.21 10.46
CA GLU A 151 18.87 2.10 10.96
C GLU A 151 19.55 1.37 9.79
N THR A 152 18.79 1.03 8.75
CA THR A 152 19.31 0.38 7.53
C THR A 152 20.32 1.28 6.81
N ARG A 153 20.05 2.60 6.72
CA ARG A 153 20.99 3.57 6.15
C ARG A 153 22.30 3.61 6.94
N SER A 154 22.25 3.61 8.27
CA SER A 154 23.44 3.60 9.13
C SER A 154 24.25 2.32 8.95
N THR A 155 23.58 1.17 8.94
CA THR A 155 24.24 -0.13 8.73
C THR A 155 24.86 -0.24 7.35
N MET A 156 24.14 0.13 6.30
CA MET A 156 24.68 0.10 4.93
C MET A 156 25.81 1.10 4.71
N SER A 157 25.73 2.29 5.34
CA SER A 157 26.82 3.27 5.30
C SER A 157 28.11 2.69 5.85
N ARG A 158 28.05 1.97 6.96
CA ARG A 158 29.19 1.29 7.58
C ARG A 158 29.70 0.13 6.71
N LEU A 159 28.79 -0.74 6.22
CA LEU A 159 29.12 -1.90 5.40
C LEU A 159 29.82 -1.52 4.07
N LEU A 160 29.37 -0.46 3.43
CA LEU A 160 29.81 -0.07 2.08
C LEU A 160 30.86 1.03 2.07
N GLY A 161 31.13 1.67 3.23
CA GLY A 161 32.01 2.84 3.29
C GLY A 161 31.47 4.07 2.56
N ILE A 162 30.14 4.14 2.32
CA ILE A 162 29.46 5.23 1.64
C ILE A 162 28.72 6.07 2.68
N ARG A 163 28.86 7.40 2.64
CA ARG A 163 28.09 8.29 3.53
C ARG A 163 26.58 8.04 3.40
N ALA A 164 25.87 8.02 4.52
CA ALA A 164 24.44 7.70 4.58
C ALA A 164 23.56 8.61 3.68
N ASP A 165 23.92 9.91 3.55
CA ASP A 165 23.24 10.86 2.69
C ASP A 165 23.50 10.64 1.18
N ARG A 166 24.47 9.82 0.82
CA ARG A 166 24.85 9.51 -0.56
C ARG A 166 24.42 8.11 -1.02
N LEU A 167 23.98 7.24 -0.12
CA LEU A 167 23.63 5.84 -0.45
C LEU A 167 22.63 5.76 -1.61
N ALA A 168 21.57 6.55 -1.59
CA ALA A 168 20.56 6.52 -2.66
C ALA A 168 21.14 6.84 -4.05
N SER A 169 22.20 7.66 -4.14
CA SER A 169 22.85 7.98 -5.43
C SER A 169 23.75 6.86 -5.97
N TYR A 170 24.08 5.86 -5.14
CA TYR A 170 24.85 4.67 -5.52
C TYR A 170 23.97 3.41 -5.65
N ALA A 171 22.67 3.53 -5.35
CA ALA A 171 21.73 2.42 -5.51
C ALA A 171 21.66 1.94 -6.98
N SER A 172 21.52 0.64 -7.17
CA SER A 172 21.58 0.02 -8.51
C SER A 172 20.26 0.16 -9.25
N ALA A 173 20.26 0.92 -10.34
CA ALA A 173 19.12 1.01 -11.25
C ALA A 173 18.80 -0.33 -11.94
N GLU A 174 19.83 -1.15 -12.22
CA GLU A 174 19.68 -2.49 -12.78
C GLU A 174 18.91 -3.40 -11.80
N LEU A 175 19.30 -3.41 -10.52
CA LEU A 175 18.61 -4.16 -9.48
C LEU A 175 17.18 -3.63 -9.28
N ALA A 176 17.00 -2.32 -9.25
CA ALA A 176 15.67 -1.71 -9.11
C ALA A 176 14.71 -2.20 -10.21
N ARG A 177 15.12 -2.15 -11.48
CA ARG A 177 14.30 -2.66 -12.59
C ARG A 177 14.05 -4.17 -12.49
N ALA A 178 15.05 -4.96 -12.09
CA ALA A 178 14.91 -6.40 -11.93
C ALA A 178 13.91 -6.77 -10.83
N VAL A 179 13.98 -6.09 -9.69
CA VAL A 179 13.05 -6.32 -8.55
C VAL A 179 11.64 -5.87 -8.91
N VAL A 180 11.48 -4.69 -9.51
CA VAL A 180 10.17 -4.21 -9.96
C VAL A 180 9.54 -5.19 -10.95
N ALA A 181 10.28 -5.62 -11.97
CA ALA A 181 9.77 -6.56 -12.98
C ALA A 181 9.35 -7.92 -12.41
N LEU A 182 9.86 -8.32 -11.23
CA LEU A 182 9.47 -9.56 -10.57
C LEU A 182 8.27 -9.35 -9.62
N ARG A 183 8.20 -8.21 -8.91
CA ARG A 183 7.16 -7.95 -7.92
C ARG A 183 5.90 -7.31 -8.50
N GLU A 184 5.98 -6.61 -9.65
CA GLU A 184 4.81 -5.94 -10.25
C GLU A 184 3.74 -6.92 -10.74
N VAL A 185 4.15 -8.11 -11.21
CA VAL A 185 3.25 -9.20 -11.65
C VAL A 185 3.09 -10.18 -10.50
N LYS A 186 1.92 -10.18 -9.87
CA LYS A 186 1.65 -11.02 -8.70
C LYS A 186 1.43 -12.47 -9.09
N GLU A 187 2.08 -13.37 -8.37
CA GLU A 187 1.85 -14.82 -8.46
C GLU A 187 0.47 -15.18 -7.86
N PRO A 188 -0.14 -16.30 -8.25
CA PRO A 188 -1.45 -16.70 -7.70
C PRO A 188 -1.49 -16.75 -6.17
N ALA A 189 -0.42 -17.21 -5.51
CA ALA A 189 -0.34 -17.28 -4.06
C ALA A 189 -0.27 -15.86 -3.41
N GLU A 190 0.34 -14.87 -4.07
CA GLU A 190 0.33 -13.48 -3.62
C GLU A 190 -1.08 -12.88 -3.74
N ILE A 191 -1.78 -13.18 -4.83
CA ILE A 191 -3.16 -12.73 -5.06
C ILE A 191 -4.08 -13.29 -3.95
N GLU A 192 -3.93 -14.55 -3.56
CA GLU A 192 -4.69 -15.14 -2.45
C GLU A 192 -4.45 -14.40 -1.11
N GLU A 193 -3.22 -13.99 -0.82
CA GLU A 193 -2.89 -13.20 0.38
C GLU A 193 -3.53 -11.80 0.31
N ILE A 194 -3.44 -11.13 -0.84
CA ILE A 194 -4.05 -9.82 -1.05
C ILE A 194 -5.58 -9.91 -0.89
N GLU A 195 -6.22 -10.96 -1.43
CA GLU A 195 -7.65 -11.22 -1.22
C GLU A 195 -8.03 -11.30 0.26
N ARG A 196 -7.23 -12.00 1.08
CA ARG A 196 -7.46 -12.07 2.54
C ARG A 196 -7.34 -10.70 3.21
N ALA A 197 -6.36 -9.89 2.79
CA ALA A 197 -6.23 -8.50 3.27
C ALA A 197 -7.47 -7.69 2.90
N CYS A 198 -7.94 -7.77 1.64
CA CYS A 198 -9.13 -7.08 1.15
C CYS A 198 -10.42 -7.54 1.87
N GLU A 199 -10.57 -8.85 2.16
CA GLU A 199 -11.68 -9.37 2.96
C GLU A 199 -11.68 -8.76 4.37
N THR A 200 -10.51 -8.60 4.97
CA THR A 200 -10.34 -7.99 6.29
C THR A 200 -10.68 -6.50 6.26
N ALA A 201 -10.18 -5.75 5.26
CA ALA A 201 -10.54 -4.35 5.04
C ALA A 201 -12.06 -4.20 4.84
N GLY A 202 -12.69 -5.10 4.10
CA GLY A 202 -14.15 -5.14 3.96
C GLY A 202 -14.90 -5.26 5.29
N LYS A 203 -14.38 -6.04 6.25
CA LYS A 203 -14.93 -6.13 7.61
C LYS A 203 -14.72 -4.82 8.39
N MET A 204 -13.56 -4.18 8.25
CA MET A 204 -13.23 -2.89 8.88
C MET A 204 -14.23 -1.82 8.44
N HIS A 205 -14.45 -1.64 7.14
CA HIS A 205 -15.37 -0.65 6.60
C HIS A 205 -16.83 -0.90 6.99
N ARG A 206 -17.28 -2.16 6.97
CA ARG A 206 -18.63 -2.50 7.44
C ARG A 206 -18.83 -2.24 8.92
N LEU A 207 -17.80 -2.49 9.76
CA LEU A 207 -17.85 -2.16 11.17
C LEU A 207 -17.96 -0.64 11.37
N ALA A 208 -17.14 0.12 10.67
CA ALA A 208 -17.16 1.58 10.72
C ALA A 208 -18.52 2.17 10.36
N MET A 209 -19.15 1.69 9.27
CA MET A 209 -20.48 2.13 8.85
C MET A 209 -21.54 1.85 9.94
N ARG A 210 -21.48 0.68 10.62
CA ARG A 210 -22.40 0.34 11.71
C ARG A 210 -22.19 1.16 12.97
N MET A 211 -20.94 1.54 13.26
CA MET A 211 -20.61 2.33 14.44
C MET A 211 -20.91 3.82 14.26
N CYS A 212 -20.81 4.32 13.03
CA CYS A 212 -20.88 5.74 12.73
C CYS A 212 -22.23 6.33 13.09
N ARG A 213 -22.20 7.31 13.99
CA ARG A 213 -23.36 8.09 14.41
C ARG A 213 -22.92 9.40 15.06
N PRO A 214 -23.77 10.43 15.09
CA PRO A 214 -23.46 11.66 15.81
C PRO A 214 -23.13 11.40 17.29
N GLY A 215 -22.16 12.14 17.80
CA GLY A 215 -21.77 12.12 19.22
C GLY A 215 -20.66 11.16 19.64
N ILE A 216 -20.25 10.22 18.76
CA ILE A 216 -19.00 9.44 18.98
C ILE A 216 -17.81 10.18 18.35
N THR A 217 -16.61 9.76 18.72
CA THR A 217 -15.37 10.35 18.19
C THR A 217 -14.83 9.54 17.00
N GLU A 218 -14.04 10.19 16.14
CA GLU A 218 -13.27 9.52 15.09
C GLU A 218 -12.38 8.42 15.69
N ARG A 219 -11.80 8.65 16.86
CA ARG A 219 -10.93 7.73 17.61
C ARG A 219 -11.62 6.42 18.00
N GLU A 220 -12.91 6.46 18.38
CA GLU A 220 -13.67 5.24 18.71
C GLU A 220 -13.81 4.33 17.48
N ILE A 221 -14.02 4.91 16.30
CA ILE A 221 -14.08 4.15 15.04
C ILE A 221 -12.70 3.64 14.65
N ALA A 222 -11.66 4.51 14.67
CA ALA A 222 -10.30 4.13 14.34
C ALA A 222 -9.82 2.95 15.19
N GLY A 223 -9.96 3.02 16.52
CA GLY A 223 -9.56 1.94 17.40
C GLY A 223 -10.31 0.62 17.16
N ALA A 224 -11.60 0.69 16.80
CA ALA A 224 -12.40 -0.49 16.51
C ALA A 224 -11.98 -1.17 15.20
N ILE A 225 -11.79 -0.40 14.12
CA ILE A 225 -11.39 -0.98 12.81
C ILE A 225 -9.96 -1.50 12.81
N GLU A 226 -9.03 -0.80 13.47
CA GLU A 226 -7.64 -1.27 13.64
C GLU A 226 -7.58 -2.55 14.49
N GLY A 227 -8.48 -2.69 15.49
CA GLY A 227 -8.67 -3.93 16.22
C GLY A 227 -9.07 -5.11 15.34
N VAL A 228 -9.92 -4.88 14.30
CA VAL A 228 -10.27 -5.91 13.32
C VAL A 228 -9.06 -6.31 12.48
N ALA A 229 -8.28 -5.33 12.01
CA ALA A 229 -7.06 -5.62 11.24
C ALA A 229 -6.06 -6.45 12.05
N LEU A 230 -5.85 -6.09 13.33
CA LEU A 230 -4.95 -6.84 14.22
C LEU A 230 -5.49 -8.25 14.58
N GLN A 231 -6.80 -8.43 14.65
CA GLN A 231 -7.41 -9.73 14.90
C GLN A 231 -7.19 -10.72 13.75
N HIS A 232 -7.09 -10.24 12.51
CA HIS A 232 -7.06 -11.07 11.31
C HIS A 232 -5.69 -11.13 10.62
N GLY A 233 -4.69 -10.38 11.08
CA GLY A 233 -3.38 -10.36 10.43
C GLY A 233 -2.33 -9.57 11.19
N ALA A 234 -1.50 -8.88 10.44
CA ALA A 234 -0.41 -8.09 10.99
C ALA A 234 -0.85 -6.70 11.49
N GLY A 235 -2.09 -6.30 11.32
CA GLY A 235 -2.65 -5.00 11.66
C GLY A 235 -3.02 -4.22 10.41
N VAL A 236 -2.92 -2.90 10.48
CA VAL A 236 -3.24 -2.02 9.35
C VAL A 236 -2.09 -1.96 8.35
N SER A 237 -2.41 -1.82 7.06
CA SER A 237 -1.43 -1.65 5.98
C SER A 237 -0.76 -0.27 5.99
N PHE A 238 -1.44 0.73 6.54
CA PHE A 238 -0.97 2.10 6.76
C PHE A 238 -1.75 2.75 7.91
N PRO A 239 -1.28 3.88 8.48
CA PRO A 239 -2.05 4.62 9.47
C PRO A 239 -3.42 5.01 8.91
N SER A 240 -4.51 4.50 9.51
CA SER A 240 -5.87 4.69 9.04
C SER A 240 -6.24 6.17 8.96
N ILE A 241 -6.97 6.57 7.94
CA ILE A 241 -7.58 7.90 7.84
C ILE A 241 -9.05 7.74 8.20
N VAL A 242 -9.48 8.38 9.29
CA VAL A 242 -10.85 8.29 9.83
C VAL A 242 -11.29 9.69 10.18
N THR A 243 -12.01 10.37 9.27
CA THR A 243 -12.28 11.79 9.47
C THR A 243 -13.60 12.27 8.89
N GLN A 244 -14.26 13.21 9.58
CA GLN A 244 -15.34 14.01 9.03
C GLN A 244 -14.86 15.26 8.26
N HIS A 245 -13.54 15.43 8.13
CA HIS A 245 -12.86 16.46 7.37
C HIS A 245 -12.16 15.85 6.15
N GLY A 246 -12.94 15.24 5.25
CA GLY A 246 -12.43 14.55 4.05
C GLY A 246 -11.64 15.45 3.10
N GLU A 247 -11.70 16.77 3.25
CA GLU A 247 -10.84 17.73 2.54
C GLU A 247 -9.39 17.71 3.00
N THR A 248 -9.08 17.04 4.12
CA THR A 248 -7.72 16.77 4.59
C THR A 248 -7.34 15.36 4.17
N LEU A 249 -6.54 15.22 3.11
CA LEU A 249 -6.33 13.94 2.41
C LEU A 249 -5.66 12.86 3.28
N HIS A 250 -4.73 13.22 4.17
CA HIS A 250 -4.04 12.32 5.10
C HIS A 250 -4.23 12.81 6.55
N ASN A 251 -5.48 12.79 7.02
CA ASN A 251 -5.79 13.20 8.39
C ASN A 251 -5.62 12.00 9.35
N HIS A 252 -4.59 12.06 10.19
CA HIS A 252 -4.31 11.07 11.24
C HIS A 252 -4.65 11.60 12.63
N ASP A 253 -5.38 12.69 12.71
CA ASP A 253 -5.88 13.27 13.96
C ASP A 253 -7.34 12.82 14.16
N TYR A 254 -7.62 12.12 15.26
CA TYR A 254 -8.91 11.47 15.49
C TYR A 254 -9.73 12.15 16.60
N ASP A 255 -9.52 13.43 16.84
CA ASP A 255 -10.06 14.13 18.01
C ASP A 255 -11.46 14.72 17.82
N HIS A 256 -11.99 14.70 16.61
CA HIS A 256 -13.31 15.30 16.36
C HIS A 256 -14.45 14.39 16.84
N VAL A 257 -15.46 15.04 17.45
CA VAL A 257 -16.77 14.44 17.72
C VAL A 257 -17.62 14.54 16.46
N LEU A 258 -18.16 13.41 16.00
CA LEU A 258 -18.94 13.31 14.78
C LEU A 258 -20.22 14.11 14.83
N GLN A 259 -20.48 14.88 13.79
CA GLN A 259 -21.61 15.80 13.70
C GLN A 259 -22.62 15.36 12.64
N SER A 260 -23.91 15.45 12.98
CA SER A 260 -24.99 15.22 12.02
C SER A 260 -24.88 16.16 10.83
N GLY A 261 -25.13 15.65 9.63
CA GLY A 261 -25.03 16.39 8.37
C GLY A 261 -23.65 16.41 7.74
N ARG A 262 -22.60 15.94 8.45
CA ARG A 262 -21.27 15.73 7.89
C ARG A 262 -21.14 14.38 7.22
N LEU A 263 -20.15 14.27 6.31
CA LEU A 263 -19.65 13.00 5.78
C LEU A 263 -18.50 12.48 6.65
N MET A 264 -18.41 11.17 6.76
CA MET A 264 -17.26 10.45 7.30
C MET A 264 -16.51 9.81 6.14
N LEU A 265 -15.25 10.16 5.94
CA LEU A 265 -14.33 9.50 5.03
C LEU A 265 -13.44 8.56 5.85
N ILE A 266 -13.42 7.30 5.46
CA ILE A 266 -12.51 6.29 6.02
C ILE A 266 -11.69 5.70 4.89
N ASP A 267 -10.39 5.79 5.04
CA ASP A 267 -9.40 5.20 4.18
C ASP A 267 -8.52 4.32 5.06
N ALA A 268 -8.68 3.00 4.89
CA ALA A 268 -8.09 2.01 5.77
C ALA A 268 -7.97 0.65 5.07
N GLY A 269 -6.83 0.03 5.26
CA GLY A 269 -6.53 -1.31 4.78
C GLY A 269 -5.94 -2.20 5.87
N ALA A 270 -5.89 -3.48 5.61
CA ALA A 270 -5.31 -4.49 6.48
C ALA A 270 -4.06 -5.11 5.87
N GLU A 271 -3.17 -5.56 6.73
CA GLU A 271 -1.98 -6.32 6.37
C GLU A 271 -2.12 -7.76 6.88
N THR A 272 -1.92 -8.77 6.02
CA THR A 272 -1.95 -10.19 6.42
C THR A 272 -0.74 -10.55 7.30
N ALA A 273 -0.77 -11.74 7.90
CA ALA A 273 0.40 -12.27 8.63
C ALA A 273 1.65 -12.42 7.75
N MET A 274 1.47 -12.49 6.42
CA MET A 274 2.54 -12.53 5.42
C MET A 274 2.91 -11.15 4.87
N ASN A 275 2.36 -10.09 5.46
CA ASN A 275 2.60 -8.68 5.12
C ASN A 275 2.09 -8.24 3.73
N TYR A 276 1.11 -8.93 3.15
CA TYR A 276 0.39 -8.42 1.99
C TYR A 276 -0.72 -7.46 2.40
N CYS A 277 -0.85 -6.37 1.65
CA CYS A 277 -1.70 -5.22 1.98
C CYS A 277 -3.01 -5.20 1.20
N SER A 278 -3.97 -4.44 1.72
CA SER A 278 -5.15 -3.95 1.02
C SER A 278 -5.32 -2.46 1.25
N ASP A 279 -6.14 -1.82 0.39
CA ASP A 279 -6.41 -0.38 0.43
C ASP A 279 -7.84 -0.08 -0.01
N PHE A 280 -8.68 0.36 0.92
CA PHE A 280 -10.07 0.73 0.63
C PHE A 280 -10.42 2.08 1.22
N THR A 281 -11.09 2.90 0.43
CA THR A 281 -11.76 4.10 0.94
C THR A 281 -13.27 4.01 0.77
N ARG A 282 -14.00 4.39 1.81
CA ARG A 282 -15.44 4.63 1.78
C ARG A 282 -15.80 5.95 2.44
N THR A 283 -16.71 6.68 1.80
CA THR A 283 -17.30 7.90 2.37
C THR A 283 -18.80 7.69 2.59
N PHE A 284 -19.30 8.03 3.76
CA PHE A 284 -20.70 7.83 4.13
C PHE A 284 -21.18 8.89 5.12
N PRO A 285 -22.52 9.16 5.21
CA PRO A 285 -23.03 10.22 6.06
C PRO A 285 -23.01 9.82 7.54
N VAL A 286 -22.55 10.72 8.42
CA VAL A 286 -22.46 10.49 9.87
C VAL A 286 -23.82 10.08 10.48
N ASN A 287 -24.91 10.63 9.98
CA ASN A 287 -26.27 10.34 10.48
C ASN A 287 -27.03 9.29 9.65
N GLY A 288 -26.33 8.52 8.79
CA GLY A 288 -26.92 7.44 8.01
C GLY A 288 -27.79 7.90 6.82
N ARG A 289 -27.79 9.18 6.48
CA ARG A 289 -28.53 9.73 5.33
C ARG A 289 -27.76 10.83 4.63
N PHE A 290 -27.56 10.68 3.33
CA PHE A 290 -26.98 11.74 2.48
C PHE A 290 -27.95 12.88 2.26
N THR A 291 -27.44 14.09 2.22
CA THR A 291 -28.18 15.24 1.66
C THR A 291 -28.20 15.15 0.13
N GLY A 292 -29.08 15.92 -0.55
CA GLY A 292 -29.09 15.99 -2.02
C GLY A 292 -27.73 16.39 -2.58
N ARG A 293 -27.12 17.46 -2.05
CA ARG A 293 -25.79 17.95 -2.46
C ARG A 293 -24.69 16.89 -2.26
N GLN A 294 -24.78 16.09 -1.19
CA GLN A 294 -23.81 15.00 -0.95
C GLN A 294 -24.01 13.85 -1.94
N LYS A 295 -25.25 13.48 -2.28
CA LYS A 295 -25.54 12.46 -3.30
C LYS A 295 -25.02 12.87 -4.66
N ASP A 296 -25.28 14.11 -5.07
CA ASP A 296 -24.86 14.63 -6.38
C ASP A 296 -23.34 14.51 -6.56
N VAL A 297 -22.54 14.90 -5.56
CA VAL A 297 -21.07 14.79 -5.61
C VAL A 297 -20.61 13.32 -5.48
N TYR A 298 -21.26 12.54 -4.60
CA TYR A 298 -20.95 11.13 -4.40
C TYR A 298 -21.12 10.31 -5.68
N ASP A 299 -22.23 10.51 -6.38
CA ASP A 299 -22.57 9.78 -7.59
C ASP A 299 -21.57 10.10 -8.73
N ILE A 300 -21.00 11.31 -8.76
CA ILE A 300 -19.92 11.66 -9.69
C ILE A 300 -18.65 10.84 -9.38
N VAL A 301 -18.26 10.75 -8.11
CA VAL A 301 -17.07 9.98 -7.70
C VAL A 301 -17.28 8.50 -7.97
N LEU A 302 -18.47 7.96 -7.67
CA LEU A 302 -18.80 6.56 -7.97
C LEU A 302 -18.76 6.28 -9.48
N ALA A 303 -19.33 7.18 -10.30
CA ALA A 303 -19.27 7.03 -11.75
C ALA A 303 -17.82 7.07 -12.29
N ALA A 304 -16.94 7.87 -11.68
CA ALA A 304 -15.51 7.89 -12.05
C ALA A 304 -14.81 6.58 -11.66
N ASN A 305 -15.14 6.01 -10.49
CA ASN A 305 -14.64 4.70 -10.07
C ASN A 305 -15.13 3.59 -11.02
N ASP A 306 -16.43 3.51 -11.28
CA ASP A 306 -17.04 2.52 -12.17
C ASP A 306 -16.48 2.63 -13.59
N ARG A 307 -16.31 3.85 -14.12
CA ARG A 307 -15.73 4.10 -15.44
C ARG A 307 -14.30 3.56 -15.53
N THR A 308 -13.52 3.65 -14.46
CA THR A 308 -12.17 3.10 -14.40
C THR A 308 -12.18 1.58 -14.51
N PHE A 309 -13.10 0.92 -13.77
CA PHE A 309 -13.26 -0.54 -13.86
C PHE A 309 -13.72 -1.01 -15.26
N GLU A 310 -14.57 -0.25 -15.94
CA GLU A 310 -14.99 -0.57 -17.31
C GLU A 310 -13.82 -0.54 -18.32
N LEU A 311 -12.85 0.33 -18.12
CA LEU A 311 -11.75 0.56 -19.05
C LEU A 311 -10.52 -0.30 -18.78
N ALA A 312 -10.33 -0.72 -17.53
CA ALA A 312 -9.13 -1.40 -17.10
C ALA A 312 -8.99 -2.79 -17.73
N GLY A 313 -7.81 -3.07 -18.23
CA GLY A 313 -7.45 -4.36 -18.78
C GLY A 313 -5.99 -4.40 -19.22
N PRO A 314 -5.50 -5.56 -19.64
CA PRO A 314 -4.17 -5.66 -20.23
C PRO A 314 -4.00 -4.66 -21.36
N ASP A 315 -2.78 -4.12 -21.48
CA ASP A 315 -2.40 -3.13 -22.50
C ASP A 315 -3.03 -1.73 -22.37
N THR A 316 -3.94 -1.49 -21.44
CA THR A 316 -4.45 -0.16 -21.13
C THR A 316 -3.38 0.63 -20.35
N PHE A 317 -3.11 1.87 -20.73
CA PHE A 317 -2.25 2.75 -19.95
C PHE A 317 -2.99 3.33 -18.76
N TYR A 318 -2.42 3.25 -17.57
CA TYR A 318 -3.05 3.74 -16.36
C TYR A 318 -3.28 5.26 -16.37
N TYR A 319 -2.37 6.06 -16.99
CA TYR A 319 -2.60 7.50 -17.14
C TYR A 319 -3.84 7.83 -17.99
N ARG A 320 -4.24 6.95 -18.92
CA ARG A 320 -5.48 7.14 -19.70
C ARG A 320 -6.71 6.91 -18.82
N MET A 321 -6.64 5.92 -17.91
CA MET A 321 -7.71 5.69 -16.93
C MET A 321 -7.86 6.90 -16.00
N HIS A 322 -6.75 7.48 -15.55
CA HIS A 322 -6.78 8.74 -14.79
C HIS A 322 -7.45 9.88 -15.56
N ASN A 323 -7.13 10.04 -16.84
CA ASN A 323 -7.75 11.07 -17.68
C ASN A 323 -9.26 10.83 -17.86
N GLU A 324 -9.70 9.59 -18.07
CA GLU A 324 -11.11 9.24 -18.18
C GLU A 324 -11.86 9.49 -16.87
N ALA A 325 -11.32 9.09 -15.73
CA ALA A 325 -11.89 9.43 -14.42
C ALA A 325 -11.97 10.95 -14.22
N SER A 326 -10.91 11.68 -14.60
CA SER A 326 -10.88 13.14 -14.57
C SER A 326 -11.96 13.78 -15.48
N MET A 327 -12.24 13.18 -16.65
CA MET A 327 -13.33 13.63 -17.54
C MET A 327 -14.70 13.43 -16.91
N VAL A 328 -14.96 12.27 -16.30
CA VAL A 328 -16.22 12.00 -15.58
C VAL A 328 -16.42 13.01 -14.45
N ILE A 329 -15.37 13.27 -13.66
CA ILE A 329 -15.39 14.28 -12.59
C ILE A 329 -15.67 15.68 -13.16
N ALA A 330 -14.96 16.09 -14.20
CA ALA A 330 -15.11 17.42 -14.78
C ALA A 330 -16.52 17.65 -15.37
N GLU A 331 -17.07 16.69 -16.11
CA GLU A 331 -18.44 16.76 -16.64
C GLU A 331 -19.50 16.77 -15.53
N GLY A 332 -19.29 15.93 -14.49
CA GLY A 332 -20.14 15.95 -13.31
C GLY A 332 -20.13 17.31 -12.59
N LEU A 333 -18.95 17.86 -12.32
CA LEU A 333 -18.80 19.18 -11.70
C LEU A 333 -19.39 20.31 -12.58
N LYS A 334 -19.29 20.17 -13.90
CA LYS A 334 -19.94 21.08 -14.84
C LYS A 334 -21.49 21.02 -14.72
N SER A 335 -22.05 19.82 -14.58
CA SER A 335 -23.52 19.68 -14.39
C SER A 335 -24.02 20.33 -13.10
N LEU A 336 -23.16 20.44 -12.08
CA LEU A 336 -23.41 21.14 -10.83
C LEU A 336 -23.11 22.65 -10.91
N GLY A 337 -22.61 23.14 -12.06
CA GLY A 337 -22.25 24.53 -12.27
C GLY A 337 -20.91 24.95 -11.63
N LEU A 338 -20.13 24.02 -11.13
CA LEU A 338 -18.81 24.26 -10.50
C LEU A 338 -17.69 24.44 -11.55
N MET A 339 -17.88 23.83 -12.73
CA MET A 339 -17.01 24.00 -13.88
C MET A 339 -17.80 24.46 -15.09
N ARG A 340 -17.13 25.04 -16.11
CA ARG A 340 -17.76 25.60 -17.32
C ARG A 340 -16.87 25.43 -18.55
N GLY A 341 -17.43 25.58 -19.72
CA GLY A 341 -16.69 25.44 -21.00
C GLY A 341 -16.61 24.02 -21.52
N ASN A 342 -15.57 23.73 -22.30
CA ASN A 342 -15.29 22.40 -22.84
C ASN A 342 -14.45 21.59 -21.81
N MET A 343 -14.94 20.45 -21.37
CA MET A 343 -14.26 19.67 -20.34
C MET A 343 -13.03 18.92 -20.85
N GLN A 344 -12.95 18.60 -22.12
CA GLN A 344 -11.75 18.03 -22.70
C GLN A 344 -10.58 19.03 -22.64
N ASP A 345 -10.86 20.31 -22.96
CA ASP A 345 -9.86 21.37 -22.83
C ASP A 345 -9.50 21.62 -21.36
N ALA A 346 -10.52 21.61 -20.48
CA ALA A 346 -10.32 21.79 -19.04
C ALA A 346 -9.41 20.70 -18.43
N VAL A 347 -9.65 19.43 -18.76
CA VAL A 347 -8.81 18.30 -18.33
C VAL A 347 -7.42 18.38 -18.97
N GLY A 348 -7.35 18.81 -20.23
CA GLY A 348 -6.07 19.01 -20.94
C GLY A 348 -5.12 20.00 -20.24
N VAL A 349 -5.66 21.03 -19.58
CA VAL A 349 -4.87 21.98 -18.78
C VAL A 349 -4.83 21.64 -17.28
N GLY A 350 -5.48 20.56 -16.85
CA GLY A 350 -5.48 20.07 -15.48
C GLY A 350 -6.42 20.86 -14.54
N ALA A 351 -7.48 21.51 -15.06
CA ALA A 351 -8.40 22.33 -14.25
C ALA A 351 -9.14 21.51 -13.17
N GLN A 352 -9.45 20.24 -13.44
CA GLN A 352 -10.09 19.32 -12.48
C GLN A 352 -9.20 18.99 -11.27
N ALA A 353 -7.88 19.24 -11.36
CA ALA A 353 -6.96 19.01 -10.25
C ALA A 353 -7.20 19.92 -9.03
N LEU A 354 -7.99 20.99 -9.19
CA LEU A 354 -8.51 21.73 -8.04
C LEU A 354 -9.34 20.82 -7.12
N PHE A 355 -10.09 19.89 -7.69
CA PHE A 355 -11.04 19.01 -6.99
C PHE A 355 -10.48 17.62 -6.75
N MET A 356 -9.59 17.11 -7.62
CA MET A 356 -8.86 15.86 -7.46
C MET A 356 -7.34 16.11 -7.59
N PRO A 357 -6.66 16.53 -6.51
CA PRO A 357 -5.26 16.94 -6.58
C PRO A 357 -4.26 15.77 -6.56
N HIS A 358 -4.74 14.54 -6.45
CA HIS A 358 -3.94 13.31 -6.41
C HIS A 358 -4.11 12.44 -7.66
N GLY A 359 -3.30 11.40 -7.78
CA GLY A 359 -3.41 10.38 -8.83
C GLY A 359 -4.62 9.47 -8.64
N LEU A 360 -5.00 8.74 -9.69
CA LEU A 360 -6.10 7.78 -9.63
C LEU A 360 -5.78 6.55 -8.78
N GLY A 361 -4.50 6.26 -8.51
CA GLY A 361 -4.07 5.14 -7.71
C GLY A 361 -2.62 4.72 -7.96
N HIS A 362 -2.26 3.57 -7.42
CA HIS A 362 -0.90 3.04 -7.38
C HIS A 362 -0.88 1.51 -7.46
N GLN A 363 0.30 0.91 -7.56
CA GLN A 363 0.47 -0.54 -7.37
C GLN A 363 0.37 -0.89 -5.88
N MET A 364 -0.16 -2.07 -5.59
CA MET A 364 -0.30 -2.63 -4.25
C MET A 364 0.22 -4.06 -4.20
N GLY A 365 0.71 -4.50 -3.05
CA GLY A 365 1.24 -5.84 -2.85
C GLY A 365 1.75 -6.06 -1.43
N LEU A 366 3.06 -6.34 -1.29
CA LEU A 366 3.75 -6.39 0.01
C LEU A 366 3.81 -5.03 0.71
N ASP A 367 3.72 -3.95 -0.03
CA ASP A 367 3.52 -2.61 0.52
C ASP A 367 2.19 -2.07 -0.02
N VAL A 368 1.52 -1.20 0.73
CA VAL A 368 0.31 -0.52 0.25
C VAL A 368 0.64 0.29 -1.00
N HIS A 369 1.67 1.13 -0.96
CA HIS A 369 2.30 1.74 -2.13
C HIS A 369 3.48 0.83 -2.56
N ASP A 370 3.17 -0.22 -3.32
CA ASP A 370 4.14 -1.28 -3.58
C ASP A 370 5.38 -0.77 -4.31
N MET A 371 6.55 -1.05 -3.72
CA MET A 371 7.88 -0.72 -4.26
C MET A 371 8.21 0.78 -4.42
N GLU A 372 7.40 1.72 -3.91
CA GLU A 372 7.68 3.15 -4.08
C GLU A 372 9.00 3.61 -3.44
N ASN A 373 9.45 2.92 -2.39
CA ASN A 373 10.77 3.12 -1.81
C ASN A 373 11.92 2.84 -2.79
N ILE A 374 11.71 2.00 -3.81
CA ILE A 374 12.66 1.73 -4.89
C ILE A 374 12.74 2.93 -5.85
N GLY A 375 11.63 3.62 -6.03
CA GLY A 375 11.47 4.85 -6.81
C GLY A 375 10.36 4.76 -7.85
N GLU A 376 9.43 5.70 -7.79
CA GLU A 376 8.26 5.77 -8.69
C GLU A 376 8.63 5.70 -10.18
N LYS A 377 9.80 6.23 -10.57
CA LYS A 377 10.29 6.19 -11.96
C LYS A 377 10.53 4.77 -12.49
N TYR A 378 10.64 3.77 -11.60
CA TYR A 378 10.77 2.37 -11.98
C TYR A 378 9.47 1.61 -11.82
N VAL A 379 8.67 2.00 -10.81
CA VAL A 379 7.42 1.32 -10.45
C VAL A 379 6.27 1.77 -11.34
N GLY A 380 6.09 3.07 -11.49
CA GLY A 380 4.93 3.66 -12.16
C GLY A 380 5.18 4.09 -13.60
N TYR A 381 6.44 4.13 -14.04
CA TYR A 381 6.84 4.69 -15.33
C TYR A 381 7.89 3.81 -16.01
N ASP A 382 8.02 3.97 -17.32
CA ASP A 382 8.97 3.24 -18.16
C ASP A 382 9.36 4.10 -19.37
N GLU A 383 9.96 3.48 -20.40
CA GLU A 383 10.40 4.16 -21.61
C GLU A 383 9.22 4.60 -22.51
N GLU A 384 8.05 3.93 -22.41
CA GLU A 384 6.83 4.28 -23.14
C GLU A 384 6.03 5.39 -22.46
N THR A 385 6.14 5.52 -21.13
CA THR A 385 5.33 6.43 -20.32
C THR A 385 6.20 7.29 -19.42
N LEU A 386 6.32 8.55 -19.76
CA LEU A 386 7.05 9.54 -18.97
C LEU A 386 6.11 10.30 -18.03
N ARG A 387 6.63 10.69 -16.86
CA ARG A 387 5.88 11.49 -15.88
C ARG A 387 5.53 12.87 -16.48
N SER A 388 4.28 13.25 -16.37
CA SER A 388 3.78 14.56 -16.81
C SER A 388 3.99 15.62 -15.72
N SER A 389 4.15 16.89 -16.14
CA SER A 389 4.12 18.06 -15.25
C SER A 389 2.76 18.74 -15.19
N THR A 390 1.75 18.27 -15.94
CA THR A 390 0.39 18.82 -15.91
C THR A 390 -0.25 18.60 -14.53
N PRO A 391 -0.91 19.60 -13.95
CA PRO A 391 -1.66 19.44 -12.69
C PRO A 391 -2.60 18.22 -12.74
N GLY A 392 -2.67 17.47 -11.66
CA GLY A 392 -3.35 16.17 -11.59
C GLY A 392 -2.46 15.01 -12.04
N LEU A 393 -1.95 15.03 -13.27
CA LEU A 393 -1.02 14.01 -13.78
C LEU A 393 0.34 14.03 -13.10
N SER A 394 0.81 15.20 -12.64
CA SER A 394 2.08 15.31 -11.91
C SER A 394 2.09 14.56 -10.58
N SER A 395 0.91 14.32 -10.00
CA SER A 395 0.72 13.56 -8.76
C SER A 395 0.44 12.07 -9.00
N LEU A 396 0.33 11.64 -10.27
CA LEU A 396 0.04 10.26 -10.61
C LEU A 396 1.25 9.38 -10.30
N ARG A 397 1.09 8.40 -9.39
CA ARG A 397 2.16 7.48 -8.97
C ARG A 397 2.46 6.41 -10.00
N MET A 398 1.45 6.04 -10.80
CA MET A 398 1.54 5.02 -11.82
C MET A 398 0.89 5.53 -13.12
N GLY A 399 1.61 5.46 -14.24
CA GLY A 399 1.11 5.87 -15.56
C GLY A 399 1.24 4.79 -16.63
N LYS A 400 2.09 3.78 -16.38
CA LYS A 400 2.49 2.79 -17.39
C LYS A 400 1.36 1.84 -17.81
N ARG A 401 1.65 1.04 -18.82
CA ARG A 401 0.77 0.03 -19.38
C ARG A 401 0.49 -1.09 -18.38
N LEU A 402 -0.79 -1.42 -18.19
CA LEU A 402 -1.23 -2.51 -17.34
C LEU A 402 -0.90 -3.87 -17.95
N LYS A 403 -0.54 -4.81 -17.10
CA LYS A 403 -0.26 -6.21 -17.46
C LYS A 403 -1.11 -7.15 -16.61
N GLU A 404 -1.41 -8.32 -17.13
CA GLU A 404 -1.97 -9.40 -16.33
C GLU A 404 -1.14 -9.65 -15.08
N GLY A 405 -1.80 -9.85 -13.93
CA GLY A 405 -1.16 -10.01 -12.63
C GLY A 405 -0.81 -8.71 -11.89
N PHE A 406 -1.03 -7.53 -12.49
CA PHE A 406 -0.94 -6.28 -11.74
C PHE A 406 -2.08 -6.16 -10.75
N VAL A 407 -1.75 -5.72 -9.53
CA VAL A 407 -2.72 -5.30 -8.52
C VAL A 407 -2.53 -3.80 -8.31
N ILE A 408 -3.62 -3.07 -8.46
CA ILE A 408 -3.64 -1.60 -8.44
C ILE A 408 -4.83 -1.10 -7.64
N THR A 409 -4.73 0.08 -7.04
CA THR A 409 -5.88 0.80 -6.46
C THR A 409 -6.61 1.61 -7.52
N VAL A 410 -7.87 1.94 -7.26
CA VAL A 410 -8.72 2.84 -8.05
C VAL A 410 -9.44 3.75 -7.07
N GLU A 411 -8.96 4.98 -6.90
CA GLU A 411 -9.31 5.88 -5.79
C GLU A 411 -9.73 7.30 -6.25
N PRO A 412 -10.64 7.50 -7.20
CA PRO A 412 -11.08 8.84 -7.54
C PRO A 412 -11.72 9.54 -6.33
N GLY A 413 -11.57 10.86 -6.28
CA GLY A 413 -12.17 11.67 -5.23
C GLY A 413 -12.48 13.09 -5.68
N ILE A 414 -13.36 13.76 -4.94
CA ILE A 414 -13.70 15.18 -5.10
C ILE A 414 -13.59 15.84 -3.73
N TYR A 415 -12.77 16.88 -3.65
CA TYR A 415 -12.47 17.60 -2.41
C TYR A 415 -12.65 19.10 -2.61
N PHE A 416 -13.20 19.75 -1.59
CA PHE A 416 -13.30 21.20 -1.54
C PHE A 416 -12.34 21.74 -0.48
N ILE A 417 -11.07 21.91 -0.88
CA ILE A 417 -9.97 22.30 0.01
C ILE A 417 -9.86 23.83 0.04
N PRO A 418 -10.26 24.52 1.15
CA PRO A 418 -10.35 25.97 1.18
C PRO A 418 -9.05 26.69 0.80
N ALA A 419 -7.91 26.21 1.31
CA ALA A 419 -6.60 26.80 1.02
C ALA A 419 -6.20 26.65 -0.46
N LEU A 420 -6.52 25.51 -1.08
CA LEU A 420 -6.21 25.27 -2.49
C LEU A 420 -7.12 26.12 -3.39
N ILE A 421 -8.42 26.21 -3.07
CA ILE A 421 -9.39 27.04 -3.79
C ILE A 421 -8.96 28.52 -3.75
N ALA A 422 -8.62 29.04 -2.57
CA ALA A 422 -8.17 30.41 -2.43
C ALA A 422 -6.84 30.69 -3.19
N LYS A 423 -5.94 29.73 -3.23
CA LYS A 423 -4.71 29.83 -4.02
C LYS A 423 -5.00 29.89 -5.52
N TRP A 424 -5.81 28.96 -6.02
CA TRP A 424 -6.12 28.88 -7.45
C TRP A 424 -6.87 30.11 -7.95
N GLU A 425 -7.84 30.60 -7.17
CA GLU A 425 -8.57 31.84 -7.47
C GLU A 425 -7.64 33.05 -7.55
N ARG A 426 -6.79 33.26 -6.52
CA ARG A 426 -5.82 34.34 -6.46
C ARG A 426 -4.82 34.34 -7.61
N GLU A 427 -4.37 33.16 -8.01
CA GLU A 427 -3.34 32.98 -9.05
C GLU A 427 -3.97 32.84 -10.45
N GLY A 428 -5.29 32.87 -10.59
CA GLY A 428 -6.01 32.73 -11.87
C GLY A 428 -5.80 31.38 -12.54
N LEU A 429 -5.59 30.30 -11.76
CA LEU A 429 -5.36 28.97 -12.28
C LEU A 429 -6.66 28.31 -12.77
N GLY A 430 -6.53 27.22 -13.55
CA GLY A 430 -7.68 26.50 -14.10
C GLY A 430 -8.22 27.04 -15.42
N GLY A 431 -7.51 27.97 -16.08
CA GLY A 431 -7.79 28.39 -17.48
C GLY A 431 -9.18 28.99 -17.73
N GLY A 432 -9.86 29.48 -16.69
CA GLY A 432 -11.22 30.02 -16.80
C GLY A 432 -12.33 28.97 -16.80
N PHE A 433 -11.98 27.69 -16.62
CA PHE A 433 -12.94 26.57 -16.57
C PHE A 433 -13.62 26.40 -15.21
N ILE A 434 -13.18 27.11 -14.17
CA ILE A 434 -13.73 26.99 -12.80
C ILE A 434 -14.63 28.19 -12.51
N ASP A 435 -15.79 27.92 -11.90
CA ASP A 435 -16.68 28.94 -11.36
C ASP A 435 -16.42 29.10 -9.85
N PHE A 436 -15.45 29.96 -9.49
CA PHE A 436 -15.04 30.16 -8.11
C PHE A 436 -16.15 30.73 -7.21
N GLU A 437 -17.11 31.49 -7.78
CA GLU A 437 -18.25 31.97 -7.01
C GLU A 437 -19.09 30.79 -6.53
N LYS A 438 -19.38 29.87 -7.43
CA LYS A 438 -20.14 28.66 -7.13
C LYS A 438 -19.34 27.68 -6.23
N VAL A 439 -18.06 27.56 -6.45
CA VAL A 439 -17.17 26.69 -5.64
C VAL A 439 -17.12 27.16 -4.19
N ARG A 440 -17.18 28.46 -3.92
CA ARG A 440 -17.21 28.98 -2.54
C ARG A 440 -18.43 28.53 -1.73
N GLU A 441 -19.55 28.17 -2.39
CA GLU A 441 -20.71 27.59 -1.72
C GLU A 441 -20.48 26.18 -1.15
N TYR A 442 -19.37 25.54 -1.54
CA TYR A 442 -18.97 24.18 -1.13
C TYR A 442 -17.81 24.15 -0.12
N LEU A 443 -17.36 25.29 0.41
CA LEU A 443 -16.21 25.35 1.34
C LEU A 443 -16.43 24.56 2.65
N ASP A 444 -17.68 24.27 3.02
CA ASP A 444 -18.08 23.48 4.18
C ASP A 444 -18.35 22.00 3.86
N PHE A 445 -18.19 21.61 2.60
CA PHE A 445 -18.59 20.27 2.11
C PHE A 445 -17.70 19.14 2.62
N GLY A 446 -16.38 19.36 2.65
CA GLY A 446 -15.39 18.33 2.93
C GLY A 446 -14.87 17.66 1.66
N GLY A 447 -14.79 16.33 1.68
CA GLY A 447 -14.34 15.52 0.55
C GLY A 447 -14.99 14.15 0.49
N ILE A 448 -14.96 13.55 -0.70
CA ILE A 448 -15.43 12.18 -0.99
C ILE A 448 -14.32 11.46 -1.75
N ARG A 449 -13.94 10.27 -1.30
CA ARG A 449 -13.14 9.28 -2.03
C ARG A 449 -13.84 7.94 -1.98
N ILE A 450 -13.78 7.22 -3.09
CA ILE A 450 -14.21 5.82 -3.20
C ILE A 450 -13.03 5.06 -3.79
N GLU A 451 -12.58 4.03 -3.10
CA GLU A 451 -11.41 3.26 -3.50
C GLU A 451 -11.63 1.77 -3.35
N ASP A 452 -11.19 1.04 -4.35
CA ASP A 452 -11.19 -0.40 -4.39
C ASP A 452 -9.89 -0.92 -5.01
N ASP A 453 -9.50 -2.13 -4.62
CA ASP A 453 -8.35 -2.86 -5.15
C ASP A 453 -8.76 -3.68 -6.38
N MET A 454 -7.98 -3.58 -7.44
CA MET A 454 -8.21 -4.22 -8.73
C MET A 454 -7.08 -5.15 -9.12
N LEU A 455 -7.41 -6.38 -9.52
CA LEU A 455 -6.50 -7.28 -10.22
C LEU A 455 -6.72 -7.18 -11.73
N ILE A 456 -5.65 -6.98 -12.49
CA ILE A 456 -5.67 -7.10 -13.95
C ILE A 456 -5.56 -8.58 -14.32
N THR A 457 -6.55 -9.06 -15.07
CA THR A 457 -6.65 -10.45 -15.54
C THR A 457 -6.36 -10.53 -17.03
N TYR A 458 -6.23 -11.75 -17.57
CA TYR A 458 -6.02 -11.95 -19.00
C TYR A 458 -7.10 -11.31 -19.90
N TYR A 459 -8.37 -11.32 -19.48
CA TYR A 459 -9.50 -10.80 -20.27
C TYR A 459 -10.00 -9.41 -19.86
N GLY A 460 -9.38 -8.77 -18.85
CA GLY A 460 -9.84 -7.48 -18.33
C GLY A 460 -9.37 -7.26 -16.90
N ASN A 461 -10.31 -7.13 -15.98
CA ASN A 461 -10.01 -6.93 -14.57
C ASN A 461 -11.05 -7.62 -13.68
N ARG A 462 -10.75 -7.68 -12.39
CA ARG A 462 -11.72 -7.96 -11.34
C ARG A 462 -11.38 -7.21 -10.06
N MET A 463 -12.38 -6.88 -9.31
CA MET A 463 -12.21 -6.35 -7.95
C MET A 463 -11.70 -7.45 -7.02
N LEU A 464 -10.87 -7.07 -6.05
CA LEU A 464 -10.41 -7.93 -4.97
C LEU A 464 -11.31 -7.83 -3.73
N GLY A 465 -11.26 -8.86 -2.86
CA GLY A 465 -12.00 -8.90 -1.60
C GLY A 465 -13.45 -9.39 -1.71
N GLY A 466 -13.83 -10.05 -2.81
CA GLY A 466 -15.06 -10.83 -3.01
C GLY A 466 -16.41 -10.19 -2.64
N ASN A 467 -16.52 -9.69 -1.43
CA ASN A 467 -17.72 -9.03 -0.91
C ASN A 467 -17.45 -7.52 -0.72
N ARG A 468 -17.66 -6.73 -1.78
CA ARG A 468 -17.49 -5.28 -1.78
C ARG A 468 -18.28 -4.62 -0.63
N PRO A 469 -17.70 -3.76 0.22
CA PRO A 469 -18.47 -2.94 1.14
C PRO A 469 -19.51 -2.09 0.39
N PRO A 470 -20.67 -1.75 1.01
CA PRO A 470 -21.65 -0.91 0.38
C PRO A 470 -21.04 0.34 -0.26
N VAL A 471 -21.41 0.63 -1.52
CA VAL A 471 -20.78 1.69 -2.30
C VAL A 471 -21.78 2.61 -2.99
N THR A 472 -23.02 2.18 -3.23
CA THR A 472 -24.06 3.09 -3.72
C THR A 472 -24.68 3.86 -2.57
N THR A 473 -25.10 5.10 -2.80
CA THR A 473 -25.74 5.94 -1.76
C THR A 473 -26.93 5.23 -1.11
N ALA A 474 -27.78 4.57 -1.91
CA ALA A 474 -28.91 3.78 -1.39
C ALA A 474 -28.45 2.55 -0.57
N GLY A 475 -27.43 1.84 -1.04
CA GLY A 475 -26.87 0.67 -0.34
C GLY A 475 -26.24 1.03 0.99
N ILE A 476 -25.51 2.15 1.04
CA ILE A 476 -24.93 2.69 2.28
C ILE A 476 -26.02 3.08 3.26
N GLU A 477 -27.01 3.87 2.82
CA GLU A 477 -28.13 4.28 3.67
C GLU A 477 -28.89 3.07 4.23
N ALA A 478 -29.17 2.06 3.40
CA ALA A 478 -29.81 0.82 3.84
C ALA A 478 -28.97 0.09 4.89
N TYR A 479 -27.68 -0.12 4.60
CA TYR A 479 -26.76 -0.84 5.50
C TYR A 479 -26.61 -0.13 6.87
N MET A 480 -26.47 1.21 6.87
CA MET A 480 -26.33 1.98 8.12
C MET A 480 -27.60 2.00 8.96
N ASN A 481 -28.77 1.84 8.35
CA ASN A 481 -30.08 1.88 9.04
C ASN A 481 -30.66 0.48 9.33
N GLY A 482 -29.84 -0.57 9.24
CA GLY A 482 -30.23 -1.94 9.65
C GLY A 482 -30.92 -2.76 8.56
N GLY A 483 -30.71 -2.39 7.28
CA GLY A 483 -31.18 -3.14 6.10
C GLY A 483 -30.29 -4.32 5.73
#